data_70038ae7e2cecb8cc8833114c3643109
#
_entry.id   70038ae7e2cecb8cc8833114c3643109
#
_cell.length_a   1.000
_cell.length_b   1.000
_cell.length_c   1.000
_cell.angle_alpha   90.00
_cell.angle_beta   90.00
_cell.angle_gamma   90.00
#
_symmetry.space_group_name_H-M   'P 1'
#
loop_
_entity.id
_entity.type
_entity.pdbx_description
1 polymer ?
#
loop_
_entity_poly.entity_id
_entity_poly.type
_entity_poly.pdbx_seq_one_letter_code
_entity_poly.pdbx_strand_id
1 'polypeptide(L)'
;LEIALACHMRIASPNALFAFPEVNLGLIPGLGGIYRLMQLVDHREVYNMILAADMINSEYAKNIGLVDFITNSKDPINEAYDKLVALTHDRSPELIRNVVSAINNARKLDPIEALKIETEMFCRLAIKVKDSTQE
;
A
#
# COMPACT_ATOMS: atom_id res chain seq x y z
N LEU A 1 -8.95 4.75 -9.68
CA LEU A 1 -7.67 4.18 -9.25
C LEU A 1 -7.09 4.91 -8.02
N GLU A 2 -7.18 6.22 -7.93
CA GLU A 2 -6.53 7.06 -6.90
C GLU A 2 -6.85 6.65 -5.45
N ILE A 3 -8.12 6.27 -5.16
CA ILE A 3 -8.53 5.75 -3.83
C ILE A 3 -7.82 4.43 -3.53
N ALA A 4 -7.71 3.53 -4.51
CA ALA A 4 -7.00 2.26 -4.34
C ALA A 4 -5.51 2.47 -4.04
N LEU A 5 -4.88 3.47 -4.65
CA LEU A 5 -3.49 3.85 -4.37
C LEU A 5 -3.27 4.40 -2.95
N ALA A 6 -4.32 4.91 -2.31
CA ALA A 6 -4.27 5.36 -0.92
C ALA A 6 -4.33 4.20 0.09
N CYS A 7 -4.70 3.00 -0.34
CA CYS A 7 -4.75 1.81 0.50
C CYS A 7 -3.38 1.16 0.67
N HIS A 8 -3.20 0.39 1.75
CA HIS A 8 -1.94 -0.29 2.06
C HIS A 8 -1.66 -1.46 1.11
N MET A 9 -2.71 -2.17 0.70
CA MET A 9 -2.64 -3.32 -0.22
C MET A 9 -3.74 -3.24 -1.26
N ARG A 10 -3.50 -3.79 -2.44
CA ARG A 10 -4.41 -3.80 -3.58
C ARG A 10 -4.55 -5.22 -4.11
N ILE A 11 -5.79 -5.67 -4.20
CA ILE A 11 -6.15 -6.95 -4.81
C ILE A 11 -6.97 -6.66 -6.06
N ALA A 12 -6.64 -7.30 -7.16
CA ALA A 12 -7.35 -7.15 -8.43
C ALA A 12 -8.01 -8.46 -8.85
N SER A 13 -9.13 -8.37 -9.54
CA SER A 13 -9.66 -9.48 -10.32
C SER A 13 -8.81 -9.70 -11.58
N PRO A 14 -8.84 -10.91 -12.19
CA PRO A 14 -8.04 -11.20 -13.37
C PRO A 14 -8.33 -10.28 -14.57
N ASN A 15 -9.57 -9.80 -14.67
CA ASN A 15 -10.04 -8.94 -15.77
C ASN A 15 -10.01 -7.44 -15.41
N ALA A 16 -9.39 -7.06 -14.28
CA ALA A 16 -9.31 -5.66 -13.91
C ALA A 16 -8.39 -4.88 -14.86
N LEU A 17 -8.80 -3.63 -15.15
CA LEU A 17 -8.07 -2.68 -15.97
C LEU A 17 -7.80 -1.43 -15.15
N PHE A 18 -6.62 -0.85 -15.33
CA PHE A 18 -6.16 0.34 -14.61
C PHE A 18 -5.69 1.40 -15.57
N ALA A 19 -6.15 2.63 -15.39
CA ALA A 19 -5.75 3.78 -16.21
C ALA A 19 -5.95 5.08 -15.44
N PHE A 20 -5.33 6.15 -15.97
CA PHE A 20 -5.57 7.55 -15.64
C PHE A 20 -5.95 8.30 -16.91
N PRO A 21 -7.23 8.37 -17.27
CA PRO A 21 -7.68 8.96 -18.54
C PRO A 21 -7.77 10.48 -18.52
N GLU A 22 -7.42 11.14 -17.42
CA GLU A 22 -7.63 12.57 -17.17
C GLU A 22 -6.98 13.46 -18.24
N VAL A 23 -5.81 13.09 -18.76
CA VAL A 23 -5.11 13.88 -19.81
C VAL A 23 -5.90 13.98 -21.11
N ASN A 24 -6.75 12.99 -21.41
CA ASN A 24 -7.63 13.03 -22.58
C ASN A 24 -8.70 14.14 -22.47
N LEU A 25 -8.91 14.65 -21.25
CA LEU A 25 -9.81 15.78 -20.95
C LEU A 25 -9.04 17.08 -20.67
N GLY A 26 -7.73 17.11 -20.89
CA GLY A 26 -6.87 18.25 -20.58
C GLY A 26 -6.66 18.47 -19.07
N LEU A 27 -6.80 17.42 -18.26
CA LEU A 27 -6.69 17.46 -16.82
C LEU A 27 -5.53 16.54 -16.34
N ILE A 28 -5.20 16.64 -15.05
CA ILE A 28 -4.34 15.69 -14.36
C ILE A 28 -5.12 15.02 -13.22
N PRO A 29 -4.70 13.84 -12.73
CA PRO A 29 -5.29 13.22 -11.56
C PRO A 29 -5.30 14.16 -10.36
N GLY A 30 -6.47 14.40 -9.75
CA GLY A 30 -6.69 15.47 -8.77
C GLY A 30 -6.64 15.04 -7.31
N LEU A 31 -6.65 13.73 -7.03
CA LEU A 31 -6.69 13.18 -5.67
C LEU A 31 -5.35 12.55 -5.22
N GLY A 32 -4.23 13.00 -5.80
CA GLY A 32 -2.88 12.55 -5.46
C GLY A 32 -2.46 11.27 -6.19
N GLY A 33 -3.06 10.97 -7.34
CA GLY A 33 -2.75 9.78 -8.16
C GLY A 33 -1.29 9.75 -8.58
N ILE A 34 -0.77 10.84 -9.15
CA ILE A 34 0.63 10.94 -9.58
C ILE A 34 1.58 10.69 -8.40
N TYR A 35 1.37 11.40 -7.29
CA TYR A 35 2.23 11.27 -6.12
C TYR A 35 2.29 9.83 -5.60
N ARG A 36 1.13 9.16 -5.47
CA ARG A 36 1.07 7.78 -4.95
C ARG A 36 1.59 6.76 -5.95
N LEU A 37 1.33 6.97 -7.24
CA LEU A 37 1.84 6.11 -8.30
C LEU A 37 3.37 6.11 -8.31
N MET A 38 4.00 7.29 -8.21
CA MET A 38 5.46 7.46 -8.11
C MET A 38 6.09 6.72 -6.92
N GLN A 39 5.32 6.43 -5.87
CA GLN A 39 5.81 5.67 -4.70
C GLN A 39 5.72 4.15 -4.89
N LEU A 40 5.07 3.68 -5.93
CA LEU A 40 4.76 2.26 -6.14
C LEU A 40 5.45 1.66 -7.35
N VAL A 41 5.60 2.43 -8.42
CA VAL A 41 6.11 1.93 -9.70
C VAL A 41 7.25 2.80 -10.23
N ASP A 42 8.01 2.27 -11.20
CA ASP A 42 9.07 3.03 -11.86
C ASP A 42 8.50 4.28 -12.57
N HIS A 43 9.29 5.36 -12.61
CA HIS A 43 8.88 6.63 -13.22
C HIS A 43 8.45 6.49 -14.68
N ARG A 44 9.00 5.53 -15.42
CA ARG A 44 8.63 5.25 -16.81
C ARG A 44 7.17 4.81 -16.90
N GLU A 45 6.74 3.94 -15.99
CA GLU A 45 5.35 3.48 -15.92
C GLU A 45 4.40 4.64 -15.57
N VAL A 46 4.86 5.58 -14.74
CA VAL A 46 4.08 6.79 -14.43
C VAL A 46 3.84 7.63 -15.68
N TYR A 47 4.86 7.84 -16.53
CA TYR A 47 4.68 8.56 -17.80
C TYR A 47 3.71 7.83 -18.73
N ASN A 48 3.82 6.52 -18.86
CA ASN A 48 2.93 5.72 -19.69
C ASN A 48 1.48 5.80 -19.20
N MET A 49 1.25 5.61 -17.91
CA MET A 49 -0.10 5.61 -17.36
C MET A 49 -0.72 7.00 -17.27
N ILE A 50 0.06 8.03 -16.97
CA ILE A 50 -0.46 9.40 -16.78
C ILE A 50 -0.47 10.20 -18.08
N LEU A 51 0.68 10.29 -18.78
CA LEU A 51 0.80 11.17 -19.96
C LEU A 51 0.28 10.52 -21.24
N ALA A 52 0.53 9.23 -21.43
CA ALA A 52 -0.02 8.49 -22.57
C ALA A 52 -1.43 7.96 -22.30
N ALA A 53 -1.92 8.01 -21.07
CA ALA A 53 -3.19 7.45 -20.61
C ALA A 53 -3.31 5.94 -20.92
N ASP A 54 -2.19 5.21 -20.85
CA ASP A 54 -2.18 3.79 -21.14
C ASP A 54 -3.03 3.01 -20.13
N MET A 55 -3.82 2.10 -20.67
CA MET A 55 -4.62 1.16 -19.90
C MET A 55 -3.87 -0.16 -19.74
N ILE A 56 -3.64 -0.58 -18.50
CA ILE A 56 -2.94 -1.81 -18.18
C ILE A 56 -3.86 -2.85 -17.55
N ASN A 57 -3.59 -4.12 -17.80
CA ASN A 57 -4.33 -5.23 -17.19
C ASN A 57 -3.76 -5.62 -15.82
N SER A 58 -4.44 -6.53 -15.13
CA SER A 58 -4.10 -6.97 -13.78
C SER A 58 -2.73 -7.66 -13.69
N GLU A 59 -2.36 -8.47 -14.69
CA GLU A 59 -1.05 -9.15 -14.71
C GLU A 59 0.09 -8.15 -14.84
N TYR A 60 -0.03 -7.19 -15.76
CA TYR A 60 0.97 -6.15 -15.90
C TYR A 60 1.03 -5.26 -14.65
N ALA A 61 -0.12 -4.89 -14.09
CA ALA A 61 -0.21 -4.11 -12.86
C ALA A 61 0.47 -4.82 -11.66
N LYS A 62 0.35 -6.15 -11.58
CA LYS A 62 1.06 -6.96 -10.58
C LYS A 62 2.57 -6.98 -10.84
N ASN A 63 2.99 -7.16 -12.08
CA ASN A 63 4.40 -7.23 -12.44
C ASN A 63 5.16 -5.93 -12.14
N ILE A 64 4.51 -4.78 -12.30
CA ILE A 64 5.11 -3.48 -11.97
C ILE A 64 4.93 -3.05 -10.51
N GLY A 65 4.27 -3.85 -9.66
CA GLY A 65 4.06 -3.57 -8.25
C GLY A 65 2.88 -2.63 -7.95
N LEU A 66 2.05 -2.30 -8.93
CA LEU A 66 0.83 -1.52 -8.72
C LEU A 66 -0.22 -2.31 -7.94
N VAL A 67 -0.31 -3.61 -8.18
CA VAL A 67 -1.22 -4.56 -7.52
C VAL A 67 -0.40 -5.61 -6.78
N ASP A 68 -0.80 -5.92 -5.55
CA ASP A 68 -0.10 -6.89 -4.70
C ASP A 68 -0.52 -8.33 -5.02
N PHE A 69 -1.82 -8.55 -5.30
CA PHE A 69 -2.37 -9.88 -5.59
C PHE A 69 -3.43 -9.83 -6.69
N ILE A 70 -3.48 -10.91 -7.49
CA ILE A 70 -4.59 -11.19 -8.39
C ILE A 70 -5.39 -12.33 -7.78
N THR A 71 -6.69 -12.13 -7.57
CA THR A 71 -7.60 -13.14 -7.05
C THR A 71 -8.21 -13.95 -8.16
N ASN A 72 -8.36 -15.25 -7.96
CA ASN A 72 -9.18 -16.12 -8.79
C ASN A 72 -10.54 -16.43 -8.12
N SER A 73 -10.78 -15.83 -6.95
CA SER A 73 -12.02 -16.02 -6.21
C SER A 73 -13.19 -15.32 -6.90
N LYS A 74 -14.37 -15.94 -6.83
CA LYS A 74 -15.64 -15.29 -7.19
C LYS A 74 -16.05 -14.22 -6.18
N ASP A 75 -15.47 -14.26 -4.99
CA ASP A 75 -15.66 -13.29 -3.92
C ASP A 75 -14.30 -12.65 -3.51
N PRO A 76 -13.86 -11.61 -4.24
CA PRO A 76 -12.60 -10.93 -3.96
C PRO A 76 -12.61 -10.20 -2.61
N ILE A 77 -13.78 -9.85 -2.09
CA ILE A 77 -13.89 -9.14 -0.80
C ILE A 77 -13.55 -10.08 0.34
N ASN A 78 -14.14 -11.29 0.35
CA ASN A 78 -13.80 -12.30 1.35
C ASN A 78 -12.35 -12.73 1.27
N GLU A 79 -11.78 -12.90 0.07
CA GLU A 79 -10.34 -13.20 -0.05
C GLU A 79 -9.46 -12.08 0.50
N ALA A 80 -9.82 -10.82 0.26
CA ALA A 80 -9.11 -9.68 0.83
C ALA A 80 -9.21 -9.66 2.36
N TYR A 81 -10.37 -9.97 2.91
CA TYR A 81 -10.59 -10.08 4.35
C TYR A 81 -9.74 -11.20 4.96
N ASP A 82 -9.73 -12.38 4.36
CA ASP A 82 -8.94 -13.52 4.83
C ASP A 82 -7.43 -13.21 4.83
N LYS A 83 -6.95 -12.52 3.79
CA LYS A 83 -5.55 -12.04 3.74
C LYS A 83 -5.26 -11.03 4.85
N LEU A 84 -6.17 -10.10 5.11
CA LEU A 84 -6.03 -9.15 6.20
C LEU A 84 -6.00 -9.85 7.56
N VAL A 85 -6.91 -10.80 7.79
CA VAL A 85 -6.93 -11.62 9.01
C VAL A 85 -5.62 -12.38 9.17
N ALA A 86 -5.13 -13.04 8.11
CA ALA A 86 -3.86 -13.79 8.16
C ALA A 86 -2.66 -12.91 8.52
N LEU A 87 -2.65 -11.63 8.09
CA LEU A 87 -1.58 -10.68 8.42
C LEU A 87 -1.68 -10.14 9.86
N THR A 88 -2.89 -10.08 10.43
CA THR A 88 -3.16 -9.40 11.70
C THR A 88 -3.55 -10.36 12.83
N HIS A 89 -3.75 -11.64 12.52
CA HIS A 89 -4.13 -12.67 13.48
C HIS A 89 -3.15 -12.71 14.68
N ASP A 90 -3.69 -12.82 15.88
CA ASP A 90 -2.96 -12.87 17.15
C ASP A 90 -2.04 -11.66 17.43
N ARG A 91 -2.32 -10.53 16.80
CA ARG A 91 -1.58 -9.27 17.04
C ARG A 91 -2.49 -8.22 17.66
N SER A 92 -1.97 -7.52 18.67
CA SER A 92 -2.73 -6.43 19.28
C SER A 92 -2.95 -5.28 18.28
N PRO A 93 -4.08 -4.56 18.37
CA PRO A 93 -4.31 -3.37 17.53
C PRO A 93 -3.22 -2.30 17.68
N GLU A 94 -2.58 -2.22 18.85
CA GLU A 94 -1.47 -1.30 19.09
C GLU A 94 -0.23 -1.71 18.29
N LEU A 95 0.13 -3.00 18.32
CA LEU A 95 1.25 -3.52 17.53
C LEU A 95 1.03 -3.28 16.03
N ILE A 96 -0.16 -3.60 15.52
CA ILE A 96 -0.51 -3.38 14.12
C ILE A 96 -0.34 -1.91 13.75
N ARG A 97 -0.86 -0.98 14.55
CA ARG A 97 -0.71 0.47 14.30
C ARG A 97 0.75 0.90 14.28
N ASN A 98 1.57 0.42 15.21
CA ASN A 98 3.00 0.77 15.26
C ASN A 98 3.74 0.24 14.03
N VAL A 99 3.50 -1.01 13.61
CA VAL A 99 4.12 -1.59 12.41
C VAL A 99 3.73 -0.81 11.15
N VAL A 100 2.44 -0.54 10.96
CA VAL A 100 1.94 0.25 9.80
C VAL A 100 2.52 1.66 9.80
N SER A 101 2.61 2.30 10.98
CA SER A 101 3.22 3.63 11.12
C SER A 101 4.71 3.61 10.78
N ALA A 102 5.48 2.63 11.27
CA ALA A 102 6.90 2.49 10.97
C ALA A 102 7.15 2.31 9.47
N ILE A 103 6.39 1.43 8.81
CA ILE A 103 6.46 1.24 7.35
C ILE A 103 6.17 2.53 6.59
N ASN A 104 5.12 3.27 6.99
CA ASN A 104 4.77 4.54 6.35
C ASN A 104 5.85 5.61 6.57
N ASN A 105 6.46 5.68 7.76
CA ASN A 105 7.55 6.61 8.06
C ASN A 105 8.80 6.29 7.25
N ALA A 106 9.18 5.01 7.15
CA ALA A 106 10.32 4.57 6.34
C ALA A 106 10.19 4.95 4.84
N ARG A 107 8.95 5.10 4.35
CA ARG A 107 8.68 5.51 2.95
C ARG A 107 8.67 7.02 2.74
N LYS A 108 8.45 7.82 3.78
CA LYS A 108 8.13 9.25 3.66
C LYS A 108 9.14 10.18 4.31
N LEU A 109 9.84 9.70 5.32
CA LEU A 109 10.75 10.50 6.12
C LEU A 109 12.21 10.30 5.68
N ASP A 110 13.06 11.18 6.14
CA ASP A 110 14.50 10.97 6.09
C ASP A 110 14.87 9.68 6.85
N PRO A 111 15.84 8.89 6.36
CA PRO A 111 16.22 7.63 7.00
C PRO A 111 16.61 7.76 8.47
N ILE A 112 17.29 8.82 8.86
CA ILE A 112 17.71 9.03 10.26
C ILE A 112 16.50 9.30 11.14
N GLU A 113 15.58 10.12 10.68
CA GLU A 113 14.33 10.42 11.38
C GLU A 113 13.43 9.18 11.48
N ALA A 114 13.28 8.44 10.39
CA ALA A 114 12.49 7.19 10.36
C ALA A 114 13.04 6.17 11.37
N LEU A 115 14.36 5.92 11.37
CA LEU A 115 15.02 4.99 12.31
C LEU A 115 14.88 5.42 13.76
N LYS A 116 14.98 6.72 14.05
CA LYS A 116 14.77 7.25 15.41
C LYS A 116 13.36 6.95 15.91
N ILE A 117 12.33 7.24 15.11
CA ILE A 117 10.93 7.00 15.45
C ILE A 117 10.67 5.49 15.62
N GLU A 118 11.19 4.65 14.74
CA GLU A 118 11.08 3.19 14.82
C GLU A 118 11.70 2.66 16.13
N THR A 119 12.88 3.14 16.50
CA THR A 119 13.54 2.79 17.75
C THR A 119 12.72 3.19 18.97
N GLU A 120 12.14 4.40 18.97
CA GLU A 120 11.26 4.86 20.04
C GLU A 120 9.98 4.01 20.17
N MET A 121 9.40 3.59 19.04
CA MET A 121 8.25 2.67 19.02
C MET A 121 8.62 1.31 19.60
N PHE A 122 9.78 0.75 19.19
CA PHE A 122 10.29 -0.50 19.72
C PHE A 122 10.49 -0.45 21.24
N CYS A 123 11.18 0.58 21.75
CA CYS A 123 11.44 0.72 23.18
C CYS A 123 10.13 0.80 24.00
N ARG A 124 9.13 1.53 23.52
CA ARG A 124 7.81 1.61 24.19
C ARG A 124 7.11 0.25 24.25
N LEU A 125 7.15 -0.53 23.16
CA LEU A 125 6.55 -1.86 23.11
C LEU A 125 7.34 -2.84 23.98
N ALA A 126 8.66 -2.79 23.99
CA ALA A 126 9.52 -3.67 24.78
C ALA A 126 9.30 -3.49 26.30
N ILE A 127 9.11 -2.26 26.78
CA ILE A 127 8.78 -1.98 28.18
C ILE A 127 7.46 -2.67 28.57
N LYS A 128 6.40 -2.52 27.75
CA LYS A 128 5.10 -3.14 28.00
C LYS A 128 5.16 -4.67 28.05
N VAL A 129 5.93 -5.29 27.15
CA VAL A 129 6.12 -6.75 27.15
C VAL A 129 6.80 -7.19 28.43
N LYS A 130 7.84 -6.47 28.88
CA LYS A 130 8.53 -6.77 30.14
C LYS A 130 7.59 -6.70 31.35
N ASP A 131 6.77 -5.65 31.43
CA ASP A 131 5.84 -5.45 32.54
C ASP A 131 4.78 -6.56 32.60
N SER A 132 4.24 -6.97 31.42
CA SER A 132 3.26 -8.06 31.33
C SER A 132 3.82 -9.48 31.58
N THR A 133 5.14 -9.65 31.62
CA THR A 133 5.78 -10.95 31.88
C THR A 133 6.14 -11.11 33.37
N GLN A 134 5.98 -10.06 34.17
CA GLN A 134 6.26 -10.06 35.63
C GLN A 134 5.01 -10.24 36.50
N GLU A 135 3.81 -10.29 35.91
CA GLU A 135 2.54 -10.69 36.50
C GLU A 135 2.24 -12.17 36.25
#